data_007cf1e901c906a813dd35949d0984d0
#
_entry.id   007cf1e901c906a813dd35949d0984d0
#
_cell.length_a   1.000
_cell.length_b   1.000
_cell.length_c   1.000
_cell.angle_alpha   90.00
_cell.angle_beta   90.00
_cell.angle_gamma   90.00
#
_symmetry.space_group_name_H-M   'P 1'
#
loop_
_entity.id
_entity.type
_entity.pdbx_description
1 polymer ?
#
loop_
_entity_poly.entity_id
_entity_poly.type
_entity_poly.pdbx_seq_one_letter_code
_entity_poly.pdbx_strand_id
1 'polypeptide(L)'
;LIKYVKGFPSTADNITKLLLPTLDTDFQTFRSDIHEALNKLVHLSYIEKAANEEYHFQTNEEKDIETEIKNESLTPDAINEELKKVFRDEIYYENKVKLSPNKIFSYGKMVDERQDGRDADIYIHFITPLYEGSTDEQSMKMYSSAHLNQLCVVLGEDKYMTEDLVMFKKADKCLNRLMANGPDDYRQQIVSDKRIVNRKRRENIVARLIELSKKARL
;
A
#
# COMPACT_ATOMS: atom_id res chain seq x y z
N LEU A 1 -9.30 -23.45 -18.88
CA LEU A 1 -9.12 -24.91 -18.73
C LEU A 1 -8.62 -25.30 -17.32
N ILE A 2 -7.60 -24.64 -16.76
CA ILE A 2 -6.98 -24.96 -15.46
C ILE A 2 -8.00 -24.89 -14.31
N LYS A 3 -8.94 -23.95 -14.35
CA LYS A 3 -10.00 -23.78 -13.32
C LYS A 3 -10.78 -25.07 -13.00
N TYR A 4 -10.83 -26.02 -13.93
CA TYR A 4 -11.59 -27.26 -13.79
C TYR A 4 -10.72 -28.47 -13.41
N VAL A 5 -9.40 -28.30 -13.29
CA VAL A 5 -8.48 -29.36 -12.91
C VAL A 5 -8.26 -29.32 -11.41
N LYS A 6 -8.93 -30.19 -10.66
CA LYS A 6 -8.75 -30.32 -9.21
C LYS A 6 -7.29 -30.66 -8.89
N GLY A 7 -6.70 -29.91 -7.94
CA GLY A 7 -5.35 -30.16 -7.47
C GLY A 7 -4.23 -29.52 -8.31
N PHE A 8 -4.56 -28.71 -9.33
CA PHE A 8 -3.59 -27.94 -10.09
C PHE A 8 -3.84 -26.44 -9.89
N PRO A 9 -3.12 -25.79 -8.97
CA PRO A 9 -3.32 -24.37 -8.69
C PRO A 9 -2.88 -23.50 -9.87
N SER A 10 -3.69 -22.49 -10.19
CA SER A 10 -3.44 -21.54 -11.30
C SER A 10 -2.44 -20.44 -10.92
N THR A 11 -1.31 -20.81 -10.32
CA THR A 11 -0.22 -19.89 -9.99
C THR A 11 0.58 -19.49 -11.24
N ALA A 12 1.30 -18.36 -11.18
CA ALA A 12 2.14 -17.91 -12.29
C ALA A 12 3.15 -18.98 -12.73
N ASP A 13 3.78 -19.69 -11.78
CA ASP A 13 4.74 -20.76 -12.08
C ASP A 13 4.10 -21.94 -12.81
N ASN A 14 2.91 -22.34 -12.41
CA ASN A 14 2.20 -23.43 -13.09
C ASN A 14 1.69 -23.01 -14.47
N ILE A 15 1.23 -21.77 -14.61
CA ILE A 15 0.85 -21.18 -15.90
C ILE A 15 2.07 -21.12 -16.83
N THR A 16 3.22 -20.68 -16.33
CA THR A 16 4.49 -20.66 -17.09
C THR A 16 4.86 -22.04 -17.60
N LYS A 17 4.81 -23.06 -16.73
CA LYS A 17 5.11 -24.46 -17.12
C LYS A 17 4.18 -25.00 -18.20
N LEU A 18 2.89 -24.66 -18.13
CA LEU A 18 1.88 -25.12 -19.11
C LEU A 18 2.01 -24.42 -20.46
N LEU A 19 2.49 -23.17 -20.47
CA LEU A 19 2.63 -22.38 -21.68
C LEU A 19 4.03 -22.49 -22.31
N LEU A 20 4.95 -23.24 -21.69
CA LEU A 20 6.30 -23.40 -22.19
C LEU A 20 6.29 -24.00 -23.60
N PRO A 21 6.76 -23.28 -24.64
CA PRO A 21 6.62 -23.72 -26.03
C PRO A 21 7.55 -24.88 -26.38
N THR A 22 8.77 -24.89 -25.84
CA THR A 22 9.78 -25.92 -26.06
C THR A 22 10.65 -26.11 -24.82
N LEU A 23 11.32 -27.25 -24.68
CA LEU A 23 12.23 -27.52 -23.55
C LEU A 23 13.51 -26.68 -23.61
N ASP A 24 13.87 -26.14 -24.76
CA ASP A 24 15.06 -25.30 -24.96
C ASP A 24 14.78 -23.80 -24.70
N THR A 25 13.56 -23.46 -24.31
CA THR A 25 13.19 -22.07 -24.00
C THR A 25 13.89 -21.63 -22.72
N ASP A 26 14.49 -20.42 -22.71
CA ASP A 26 14.99 -19.82 -21.48
C ASP A 26 13.83 -19.60 -20.50
N PHE A 27 13.74 -20.49 -19.52
CA PHE A 27 12.65 -20.53 -18.56
C PHE A 27 12.57 -19.23 -17.72
N GLN A 28 13.70 -18.59 -17.41
CA GLN A 28 13.70 -17.40 -16.55
C GLN A 28 13.14 -16.18 -17.29
N THR A 29 13.58 -15.98 -18.53
CA THR A 29 13.06 -14.91 -19.39
C THR A 29 11.56 -15.13 -19.66
N PHE A 30 11.18 -16.34 -20.08
CA PHE A 30 9.78 -16.68 -20.35
C PHE A 30 8.88 -16.53 -19.12
N ARG A 31 9.37 -16.90 -17.93
CA ARG A 31 8.67 -16.69 -16.66
C ARG A 31 8.42 -15.21 -16.38
N SER A 32 9.42 -14.36 -16.64
CA SER A 32 9.28 -12.91 -16.49
C SER A 32 8.20 -12.35 -17.42
N ASP A 33 8.20 -12.78 -18.69
CA ASP A 33 7.21 -12.36 -19.67
C ASP A 33 5.78 -12.78 -19.27
N ILE A 34 5.62 -14.00 -18.75
CA ILE A 34 4.33 -14.47 -18.24
C ILE A 34 3.88 -13.65 -17.02
N HIS A 35 4.78 -13.33 -16.08
CA HIS A 35 4.44 -12.47 -14.97
C HIS A 35 3.98 -11.07 -15.41
N GLU A 36 4.68 -10.48 -16.37
CA GLU A 36 4.29 -9.18 -16.92
C GLU A 36 2.91 -9.25 -17.60
N ALA A 37 2.67 -10.29 -18.43
CA ALA A 37 1.38 -10.50 -19.07
C ALA A 37 0.24 -10.70 -18.07
N LEU A 38 0.45 -11.51 -17.02
CA LEU A 38 -0.53 -11.72 -15.95
C LEU A 38 -0.82 -10.41 -15.19
N ASN A 39 0.20 -9.63 -14.86
CA ASN A 39 0.03 -8.34 -14.20
C ASN A 39 -0.78 -7.37 -15.08
N LYS A 40 -0.52 -7.36 -16.38
CA LYS A 40 -1.29 -6.56 -17.34
C LYS A 40 -2.76 -7.00 -17.40
N LEU A 41 -3.04 -8.31 -17.41
CA LEU A 41 -4.40 -8.84 -17.39
C LEU A 41 -5.13 -8.52 -16.09
N VAL A 42 -4.43 -8.54 -14.95
CA VAL A 42 -4.98 -8.09 -13.65
C VAL A 42 -5.29 -6.60 -13.69
N HIS A 43 -4.37 -5.78 -14.19
CA HIS A 43 -4.57 -4.33 -14.33
C HIS A 43 -5.78 -4.01 -15.22
N LEU A 44 -5.97 -4.76 -16.30
CA LEU A 44 -7.12 -4.64 -17.20
C LEU A 44 -8.39 -5.29 -16.64
N SER A 45 -8.37 -5.86 -15.44
CA SER A 45 -9.51 -6.53 -14.79
C SER A 45 -10.09 -7.71 -15.58
N TYR A 46 -9.28 -8.40 -16.38
CA TYR A 46 -9.69 -9.65 -17.02
C TYR A 46 -9.57 -10.84 -16.08
N ILE A 47 -8.54 -10.81 -15.22
CA ILE A 47 -8.29 -11.85 -14.22
C ILE A 47 -8.04 -11.18 -12.86
N GLU A 48 -8.20 -11.94 -11.79
CA GLU A 48 -7.87 -11.53 -10.43
C GLU A 48 -6.80 -12.46 -9.86
N LYS A 49 -5.89 -11.90 -9.06
CA LYS A 49 -4.91 -12.63 -8.28
C LYS A 49 -5.46 -12.79 -6.87
N ALA A 50 -5.85 -14.02 -6.51
CA ALA A 50 -6.36 -14.35 -5.19
C ALA A 50 -5.28 -14.28 -4.10
N ALA A 51 -5.70 -14.32 -2.82
CA ALA A 51 -4.80 -14.28 -1.68
C ALA A 51 -3.83 -15.49 -1.60
N ASN A 52 -4.16 -16.60 -2.23
CA ASN A 52 -3.33 -17.81 -2.36
C ASN A 52 -2.42 -17.80 -3.59
N GLU A 53 -2.21 -16.63 -4.23
CA GLU A 53 -1.39 -16.43 -5.43
C GLU A 53 -1.93 -17.09 -6.71
N GLU A 54 -3.16 -17.59 -6.72
CA GLU A 54 -3.81 -18.16 -7.89
C GLU A 54 -4.49 -17.07 -8.74
N TYR A 55 -4.48 -17.28 -10.06
CA TYR A 55 -5.15 -16.40 -11.03
C TYR A 55 -6.44 -17.07 -11.54
N HIS A 56 -7.52 -16.31 -11.57
CA HIS A 56 -8.79 -16.77 -12.10
C HIS A 56 -9.53 -15.67 -12.84
N PHE A 57 -10.45 -16.05 -13.73
CA PHE A 57 -11.31 -15.09 -14.40
C PHE A 57 -12.33 -14.56 -13.41
N GLN A 58 -12.51 -13.25 -13.42
CA GLN A 58 -13.53 -12.60 -12.61
C GLN A 58 -14.93 -12.92 -13.13
N THR A 59 -15.85 -13.17 -12.21
CA THR A 59 -17.29 -13.20 -12.49
C THR A 59 -17.80 -11.77 -12.77
N ASN A 60 -19.03 -11.65 -13.26
CA ASN A 60 -19.61 -10.33 -13.49
C ASN A 60 -19.75 -9.55 -12.18
N GLU A 61 -20.17 -10.22 -11.10
CA GLU A 61 -20.30 -9.64 -9.77
C GLU A 61 -18.97 -9.16 -9.19
N GLU A 62 -17.89 -9.92 -9.41
CA GLU A 62 -16.53 -9.51 -9.03
C GLU A 62 -16.07 -8.27 -9.79
N LYS A 63 -16.37 -8.19 -11.10
CA LYS A 63 -16.08 -7.02 -11.95
C LYS A 63 -16.88 -5.79 -11.53
N ASP A 64 -18.14 -5.98 -11.18
CA ASP A 64 -19.00 -4.89 -10.72
C ASP A 64 -18.46 -4.29 -9.41
N ILE A 65 -18.09 -5.14 -8.44
CA ILE A 65 -17.46 -4.70 -7.19
C ILE A 65 -16.12 -4.00 -7.46
N GLU A 66 -15.29 -4.53 -8.37
CA GLU A 66 -14.02 -3.90 -8.74
C GLU A 66 -14.22 -2.53 -9.38
N THR A 67 -15.26 -2.40 -10.20
CA THR A 67 -15.66 -1.14 -10.81
C THR A 67 -16.15 -0.15 -9.74
N GLU A 68 -16.96 -0.61 -8.79
CA GLU A 68 -17.39 0.20 -7.64
C GLU A 68 -16.18 0.71 -6.83
N ILE A 69 -15.19 -0.16 -6.57
CA ILE A 69 -13.96 0.22 -5.88
C ILE A 69 -13.19 1.30 -6.66
N LYS A 70 -12.98 1.10 -7.96
CA LYS A 70 -12.24 2.07 -8.80
C LYS A 70 -12.92 3.43 -8.85
N ASN A 71 -14.25 3.43 -8.88
CA ASN A 71 -15.08 4.65 -8.94
C ASN A 71 -15.33 5.31 -7.57
N GLU A 72 -14.89 4.66 -6.47
CA GLU A 72 -15.08 5.25 -5.13
C GLU A 72 -14.32 6.56 -5.01
N SER A 73 -14.98 7.59 -4.51
CA SER A 73 -14.38 8.90 -4.28
C SER A 73 -13.75 8.97 -2.89
N LEU A 74 -12.57 9.57 -2.80
CA LEU A 74 -11.90 9.85 -1.54
C LEU A 74 -11.87 11.36 -1.28
N THR A 75 -11.93 11.74 -0.02
CA THR A 75 -11.59 13.10 0.38
C THR A 75 -10.08 13.30 0.29
N PRO A 76 -9.58 14.51 -0.02
CA PRO A 76 -8.14 14.79 -0.07
C PRO A 76 -7.40 14.35 1.21
N ASP A 77 -8.06 14.46 2.35
CA ASP A 77 -7.46 14.13 3.64
C ASP A 77 -7.41 12.63 3.96
N ALA A 78 -8.19 11.79 3.26
CA ALA A 78 -8.30 10.37 3.57
C ALA A 78 -6.97 9.61 3.47
N ILE A 79 -6.12 9.98 2.52
CA ILE A 79 -4.79 9.38 2.31
C ILE A 79 -3.84 9.83 3.41
N ASN A 80 -3.83 11.12 3.72
CA ASN A 80 -2.95 11.69 4.74
C ASN A 80 -3.29 11.17 6.14
N GLU A 81 -4.58 11.00 6.45
CA GLU A 81 -5.00 10.38 7.72
C GLU A 81 -4.54 8.91 7.82
N GLU A 82 -4.58 8.15 6.73
CA GLU A 82 -4.04 6.79 6.74
C GLU A 82 -2.52 6.77 6.93
N LEU A 83 -1.78 7.66 6.25
CA LEU A 83 -0.35 7.81 6.47
C LEU A 83 -0.02 8.14 7.92
N LYS A 84 -0.66 9.15 8.51
CA LYS A 84 -0.47 9.50 9.92
C LYS A 84 -0.74 8.30 10.83
N LYS A 85 -1.81 7.54 10.55
CA LYS A 85 -2.14 6.34 11.29
C LYS A 85 -1.04 5.28 11.20
N VAL A 86 -0.51 5.03 10.00
CA VAL A 86 0.58 4.07 9.80
C VAL A 86 1.84 4.51 10.56
N PHE A 87 2.22 5.78 10.47
CA PHE A 87 3.39 6.29 11.20
C PHE A 87 3.20 6.23 12.71
N ARG A 88 2.02 6.56 13.22
CA ARG A 88 1.72 6.54 14.65
C ARG A 88 1.69 5.13 15.23
N ASP A 89 1.04 4.20 14.54
CA ASP A 89 0.68 2.90 15.10
C ASP A 89 1.69 1.79 14.74
N GLU A 90 2.43 1.93 13.63
CA GLU A 90 3.23 0.84 13.07
C GLU A 90 4.72 1.16 12.91
N ILE A 91 5.08 2.43 12.65
CA ILE A 91 6.47 2.80 12.37
C ILE A 91 7.10 3.47 13.58
N TYR A 92 6.43 4.43 14.16
CA TYR A 92 7.00 5.25 15.21
C TYR A 92 5.95 5.57 16.28
N TYR A 93 5.68 4.61 17.16
CA TYR A 93 4.67 4.73 18.22
C TYR A 93 5.13 5.55 19.42
N GLU A 94 6.44 5.73 19.62
CA GLU A 94 6.96 6.51 20.74
C GLU A 94 6.76 8.02 20.51
N ASN A 95 6.58 8.76 21.61
CA ASN A 95 6.47 10.22 21.63
C ASN A 95 7.35 10.87 22.71
N LYS A 96 8.29 10.10 23.26
CA LYS A 96 9.21 10.54 24.29
C LYS A 96 10.60 9.97 24.09
N VAL A 97 11.60 10.79 24.30
CA VAL A 97 13.01 10.39 24.35
C VAL A 97 13.54 10.58 25.77
N LYS A 98 14.16 9.56 26.30
CA LYS A 98 14.86 9.59 27.59
C LYS A 98 16.34 9.82 27.36
N LEU A 99 16.83 11.03 27.64
CA LEU A 99 18.25 11.37 27.50
C LEU A 99 19.07 10.98 28.73
N SER A 100 18.44 10.97 29.92
CA SER A 100 19.04 10.53 31.16
C SER A 100 17.94 10.07 32.11
N PRO A 101 18.26 9.41 33.27
CA PRO A 101 17.27 8.96 34.23
C PRO A 101 16.26 10.03 34.63
N ASN A 102 16.69 11.30 34.70
CA ASN A 102 15.88 12.42 35.16
C ASN A 102 15.50 13.41 34.01
N LYS A 103 15.78 13.09 32.76
CA LYS A 103 15.55 14.02 31.64
C LYS A 103 14.82 13.32 30.51
N ILE A 104 13.51 13.54 30.46
CA ILE A 104 12.61 13.00 29.44
C ILE A 104 12.08 14.16 28.60
N PHE A 105 12.19 14.05 27.29
CA PHE A 105 11.61 15.01 26.34
C PHE A 105 10.43 14.38 25.61
N SER A 106 9.35 15.13 25.52
CA SER A 106 8.23 14.79 24.63
C SER A 106 8.41 15.51 23.31
N TYR A 107 8.00 14.87 22.24
CA TYR A 107 7.99 15.46 20.90
C TYR A 107 6.69 15.14 20.18
N GLY A 108 6.30 16.01 19.27
CA GLY A 108 5.20 15.80 18.35
C GLY A 108 5.65 15.09 17.08
N LYS A 109 4.70 14.69 16.27
CA LYS A 109 4.94 14.08 14.96
C LYS A 109 4.24 14.89 13.90
N MET A 110 4.88 14.98 12.74
CA MET A 110 4.30 15.52 11.52
C MET A 110 4.53 14.53 10.38
N VAL A 111 3.58 14.43 9.48
CA VAL A 111 3.69 13.65 8.26
C VAL A 111 3.24 14.55 7.11
N ASP A 112 4.14 14.80 6.17
CA ASP A 112 3.89 15.69 5.01
C ASP A 112 3.23 17.01 5.42
N GLU A 113 3.88 17.76 6.33
CA GLU A 113 3.43 19.05 6.89
C GLU A 113 2.15 18.99 7.74
N ARG A 114 1.59 17.82 7.98
CA ARG A 114 0.39 17.64 8.78
C ARG A 114 0.73 17.09 10.15
N GLN A 115 0.39 17.84 11.16
CA GLN A 115 0.60 17.46 12.54
C GLN A 115 -0.26 16.24 12.91
N ASP A 116 0.34 15.30 13.65
CA ASP A 116 -0.35 14.18 14.26
C ASP A 116 -0.37 14.36 15.79
N GLY A 117 -1.57 14.55 16.34
CA GLY A 117 -1.79 14.69 17.78
C GLY A 117 -1.74 16.14 18.28
N ARG A 118 -1.29 16.32 19.54
CA ARG A 118 -1.28 17.60 20.25
C ARG A 118 -0.04 18.42 19.88
N ASP A 119 -0.13 19.72 20.11
CA ASP A 119 1.01 20.63 19.96
C ASP A 119 2.19 20.19 20.85
N ALA A 120 3.38 20.34 20.34
CA ALA A 120 4.63 20.02 20.99
C ALA A 120 5.69 21.10 20.70
N ASP A 121 6.68 21.22 21.58
CA ASP A 121 7.77 22.18 21.39
C ASP A 121 8.74 21.76 20.27
N ILE A 122 8.87 20.44 20.07
CA ILE A 122 9.75 19.85 19.05
C ILE A 122 8.96 18.78 18.30
N TYR A 123 9.21 18.70 16.99
CA TYR A 123 8.55 17.72 16.12
C TYR A 123 9.58 16.86 15.39
N ILE A 124 9.22 15.58 15.18
CA ILE A 124 9.81 14.75 14.13
C ILE A 124 8.88 14.83 12.93
N HIS A 125 9.40 15.38 11.83
CA HIS A 125 8.66 15.60 10.60
C HIS A 125 9.09 14.56 9.55
N PHE A 126 8.22 13.60 9.27
CA PHE A 126 8.42 12.59 8.23
C PHE A 126 7.98 13.16 6.88
N ILE A 127 8.92 13.24 5.96
CA ILE A 127 8.70 13.61 4.57
C ILE A 127 8.58 12.32 3.77
N THR A 128 7.37 11.99 3.33
CA THR A 128 7.07 10.72 2.64
C THR A 128 7.17 10.85 1.11
N PRO A 129 7.11 9.75 0.34
CA PRO A 129 6.99 9.83 -1.12
C PRO A 129 5.76 10.58 -1.65
N LEU A 130 4.80 10.92 -0.79
CA LEU A 130 3.59 11.69 -1.13
C LEU A 130 3.75 13.19 -0.89
N TYR A 131 4.88 13.62 -0.34
CA TYR A 131 5.14 15.03 -0.10
C TYR A 131 5.15 15.82 -1.42
N GLU A 132 4.35 16.88 -1.49
CA GLU A 132 4.18 17.68 -2.70
C GLU A 132 5.33 18.67 -2.95
N GLY A 133 6.16 18.93 -1.93
CA GLY A 133 7.32 19.82 -2.03
C GLY A 133 8.56 19.13 -2.59
N SER A 134 9.61 19.94 -2.83
CA SER A 134 10.89 19.39 -3.25
C SER A 134 11.62 18.72 -2.09
N THR A 135 12.16 17.53 -2.34
CA THR A 135 12.92 16.72 -1.37
C THR A 135 14.43 16.70 -1.67
N ASP A 136 14.91 17.58 -2.59
CA ASP A 136 16.34 17.76 -2.83
C ASP A 136 17.04 18.32 -1.58
N GLU A 137 18.33 18.09 -1.49
CA GLU A 137 19.12 18.43 -0.31
C GLU A 137 19.10 19.94 0.00
N GLN A 138 19.10 20.79 -1.02
CA GLN A 138 19.11 22.25 -0.85
C GLN A 138 17.76 22.75 -0.31
N SER A 139 16.67 22.27 -0.88
CA SER A 139 15.31 22.59 -0.43
C SER A 139 15.08 22.14 1.01
N MET A 140 15.52 20.95 1.37
CA MET A 140 15.38 20.43 2.73
C MET A 140 16.24 21.20 3.73
N LYS A 141 17.45 21.63 3.38
CA LYS A 141 18.27 22.51 4.22
C LYS A 141 17.60 23.87 4.46
N MET A 142 17.01 24.46 3.43
CA MET A 142 16.25 25.71 3.57
C MET A 142 15.01 25.52 4.46
N TYR A 143 14.26 24.45 4.25
CA TYR A 143 13.10 24.12 5.07
C TYR A 143 13.50 23.96 6.55
N SER A 144 14.49 23.14 6.84
CA SER A 144 15.00 22.90 8.20
C SER A 144 15.50 24.18 8.88
N SER A 145 16.15 25.07 8.12
CA SER A 145 16.61 26.38 8.63
C SER A 145 15.45 27.32 9.00
N ALA A 146 14.32 27.20 8.33
CA ALA A 146 13.12 27.99 8.62
C ALA A 146 12.28 27.40 9.77
N HIS A 147 12.44 26.09 10.07
CA HIS A 147 11.64 25.36 11.05
C HIS A 147 12.54 24.72 12.12
N LEU A 148 13.15 25.55 12.97
CA LEU A 148 14.17 25.13 13.95
C LEU A 148 13.66 24.14 15.02
N ASN A 149 12.37 24.01 15.18
CA ASN A 149 11.76 23.07 16.10
C ASN A 149 11.35 21.73 15.43
N GLN A 150 11.75 21.49 14.18
CA GLN A 150 11.43 20.29 13.43
C GLN A 150 12.69 19.53 13.03
N LEU A 151 12.74 18.25 13.35
CA LEU A 151 13.71 17.31 12.81
C LEU A 151 13.10 16.63 11.59
N CYS A 152 13.58 17.00 10.40
CA CYS A 152 13.10 16.42 9.15
C CYS A 152 13.72 15.05 8.91
N VAL A 153 12.89 14.05 8.66
CA VAL A 153 13.26 12.68 8.29
C VAL A 153 12.74 12.43 6.89
N VAL A 154 13.63 12.51 5.89
CA VAL A 154 13.26 12.40 4.47
C VAL A 154 13.34 10.95 4.03
N LEU A 155 12.19 10.36 3.72
CA LEU A 155 12.08 9.03 3.14
C LEU A 155 12.45 9.07 1.65
N GLY A 156 12.98 7.95 1.14
CA GLY A 156 13.27 7.81 -0.29
C GLY A 156 12.00 7.77 -1.15
N GLU A 157 12.18 7.90 -2.45
CA GLU A 157 11.09 7.81 -3.42
C GLU A 157 10.52 6.40 -3.51
N ASP A 158 9.21 6.32 -3.74
CA ASP A 158 8.49 5.09 -4.07
C ASP A 158 7.40 5.41 -5.10
N LYS A 159 7.65 5.03 -6.34
CA LYS A 159 6.82 5.34 -7.50
C LYS A 159 5.36 4.88 -7.38
N TYR A 160 5.13 3.78 -6.66
CA TYR A 160 3.80 3.16 -6.58
C TYR A 160 3.07 3.44 -5.26
N MET A 161 3.69 4.14 -4.33
CA MET A 161 3.14 4.36 -2.99
C MET A 161 1.79 5.07 -3.04
N THR A 162 1.70 6.14 -3.82
CA THR A 162 0.47 6.93 -3.95
C THR A 162 -0.68 6.10 -4.53
N GLU A 163 -0.42 5.37 -5.62
CA GLU A 163 -1.44 4.54 -6.27
C GLU A 163 -1.93 3.44 -5.34
N ASP A 164 -1.02 2.76 -4.65
CA ASP A 164 -1.35 1.69 -3.71
C ASP A 164 -2.17 2.20 -2.52
N LEU A 165 -1.81 3.36 -1.95
CA LEU A 165 -2.56 3.98 -0.85
C LEU A 165 -3.96 4.41 -1.30
N VAL A 166 -4.08 5.04 -2.46
CA VAL A 166 -5.37 5.42 -3.04
C VAL A 166 -6.24 4.19 -3.25
N MET A 167 -5.70 3.13 -3.87
CA MET A 167 -6.45 1.88 -4.09
C MET A 167 -6.82 1.20 -2.78
N PHE A 168 -5.91 1.17 -1.80
CA PHE A 168 -6.21 0.64 -0.47
C PHE A 168 -7.40 1.36 0.16
N LYS A 169 -7.40 2.69 0.18
CA LYS A 169 -8.47 3.49 0.80
C LYS A 169 -9.79 3.41 0.04
N LYS A 170 -9.76 3.41 -1.29
CA LYS A 170 -10.95 3.20 -2.12
C LYS A 170 -11.60 1.84 -1.82
N ALA A 171 -10.79 0.78 -1.82
CA ALA A 171 -11.26 -0.56 -1.50
C ALA A 171 -11.80 -0.65 -0.07
N ASP A 172 -11.08 -0.11 0.92
CA ASP A 172 -11.51 -0.13 2.31
C ASP A 172 -12.89 0.54 2.48
N LYS A 173 -13.06 1.75 1.93
CA LYS A 173 -14.32 2.50 1.99
C LYS A 173 -15.47 1.78 1.28
N CYS A 174 -15.24 1.34 0.04
CA CYS A 174 -16.25 0.64 -0.75
C CYS A 174 -16.68 -0.67 -0.10
N LEU A 175 -15.72 -1.52 0.30
CA LEU A 175 -16.00 -2.83 0.88
C LEU A 175 -16.70 -2.71 2.25
N ASN A 176 -16.39 -1.69 3.05
CA ASN A 176 -17.10 -1.41 4.30
C ASN A 176 -18.54 -0.99 4.03
N ARG A 177 -18.79 -0.14 3.03
CA ARG A 177 -20.13 0.25 2.61
C ARG A 177 -20.94 -0.94 2.10
N LEU A 178 -20.35 -1.80 1.27
CA LEU A 178 -21.01 -3.00 0.74
C LEU A 178 -21.41 -3.96 1.86
N MET A 179 -20.54 -4.20 2.84
CA MET A 179 -20.88 -5.03 4.00
C MET A 179 -21.99 -4.45 4.85
N ALA A 180 -22.01 -3.14 5.08
CA ALA A 180 -23.05 -2.46 5.87
C ALA A 180 -24.43 -2.55 5.22
N ASN A 181 -24.52 -2.67 3.89
CA ASN A 181 -25.77 -2.79 3.16
C ASN A 181 -26.38 -4.20 3.18
N GLY A 182 -25.75 -5.18 3.85
CA GLY A 182 -26.26 -6.54 3.99
C GLY A 182 -26.33 -7.28 2.64
N PRO A 183 -25.21 -7.53 1.97
CA PRO A 183 -25.20 -8.23 0.69
C PRO A 183 -25.70 -9.67 0.84
N ASP A 184 -26.20 -10.27 -0.26
CA ASP A 184 -26.50 -11.70 -0.30
C ASP A 184 -25.24 -12.55 -0.04
N ASP A 185 -25.44 -13.83 0.26
CA ASP A 185 -24.37 -14.75 0.68
C ASP A 185 -23.21 -14.80 -0.34
N TYR A 186 -23.52 -14.80 -1.64
CA TYR A 186 -22.49 -14.88 -2.68
C TYR A 186 -21.68 -13.59 -2.76
N ARG A 187 -22.34 -12.43 -2.78
CA ARG A 187 -21.67 -11.13 -2.78
C ARG A 187 -20.90 -10.87 -1.49
N GLN A 188 -21.39 -11.38 -0.37
CA GLN A 188 -20.68 -11.35 0.92
C GLN A 188 -19.34 -12.09 0.87
N GLN A 189 -19.32 -13.26 0.22
CA GLN A 189 -18.08 -14.04 0.03
C GLN A 189 -17.07 -13.24 -0.79
N ILE A 190 -17.48 -12.66 -1.93
CA ILE A 190 -16.61 -11.84 -2.78
C ILE A 190 -16.03 -10.65 -2.00
N VAL A 191 -16.88 -9.93 -1.25
CA VAL A 191 -16.45 -8.79 -0.43
C VAL A 191 -15.43 -9.23 0.63
N SER A 192 -15.64 -10.40 1.25
CA SER A 192 -14.73 -10.96 2.25
C SER A 192 -13.37 -11.30 1.65
N ASP A 193 -13.34 -11.92 0.48
CA ASP A 193 -12.10 -12.27 -0.24
C ASP A 193 -11.33 -11.00 -0.66
N LYS A 194 -12.02 -10.00 -1.19
CA LYS A 194 -11.42 -8.70 -1.54
C LYS A 194 -10.88 -7.95 -0.31
N ARG A 195 -11.51 -8.08 0.86
CA ARG A 195 -10.98 -7.53 2.12
C ARG A 195 -9.65 -8.17 2.52
N ILE A 196 -9.50 -9.48 2.31
CA ILE A 196 -8.22 -10.18 2.57
C ILE A 196 -7.13 -9.64 1.64
N VAL A 197 -7.43 -9.49 0.35
CA VAL A 197 -6.48 -8.91 -0.62
C VAL A 197 -6.11 -7.47 -0.24
N ASN A 198 -7.10 -6.67 0.15
CA ASN A 198 -6.85 -5.27 0.56
C ASN A 198 -6.04 -5.16 1.85
N ARG A 199 -6.21 -6.09 2.79
CA ARG A 199 -5.37 -6.18 4.00
C ARG A 199 -3.91 -6.45 3.63
N LYS A 200 -3.66 -7.42 2.74
CA LYS A 200 -2.30 -7.68 2.23
C LYS A 200 -1.69 -6.46 1.53
N ARG A 201 -2.49 -5.70 0.78
CA ARG A 201 -2.03 -4.44 0.17
C ARG A 201 -1.56 -3.46 1.25
N ARG A 202 -2.32 -3.29 2.34
CA ARG A 202 -1.93 -2.44 3.47
C ARG A 202 -0.64 -2.95 4.13
N GLU A 203 -0.53 -4.24 4.39
CA GLU A 203 0.68 -4.86 4.96
C GLU A 203 1.92 -4.57 4.09
N ASN A 204 1.80 -4.67 2.77
CA ASN A 204 2.88 -4.34 1.84
C ASN A 204 3.24 -2.84 1.86
N ILE A 205 2.26 -1.95 1.94
CA ILE A 205 2.48 -0.50 2.08
C ILE A 205 3.26 -0.22 3.37
N VAL A 206 2.83 -0.77 4.49
CA VAL A 206 3.50 -0.63 5.79
C VAL A 206 4.94 -1.15 5.73
N ALA A 207 5.16 -2.34 5.17
CA ALA A 207 6.50 -2.93 5.04
C ALA A 207 7.42 -2.04 4.20
N ARG A 208 6.94 -1.48 3.09
CA ARG A 208 7.72 -0.54 2.26
C ARG A 208 8.03 0.76 2.99
N LEU A 209 7.08 1.34 3.71
CA LEU A 209 7.33 2.54 4.53
C LEU A 209 8.34 2.28 5.65
N ILE A 210 8.30 1.11 6.29
CA ILE A 210 9.31 0.71 7.28
C ILE A 210 10.70 0.62 6.64
N GLU A 211 10.82 0.01 5.45
CA GLU A 211 12.10 -0.08 4.75
C GLU A 211 12.63 1.29 4.29
N LEU A 212 11.75 2.18 3.83
CA LEU A 212 12.12 3.56 3.51
C LEU A 212 12.56 4.32 4.76
N SER A 213 11.88 4.13 5.89
CA SER A 213 12.25 4.77 7.16
C SER A 213 13.63 4.36 7.66
N LYS A 214 14.02 3.09 7.47
CA LYS A 214 15.39 2.60 7.82
C LYS A 214 16.49 3.25 6.99
N LYS A 215 16.18 3.71 5.78
CA LYS A 215 17.10 4.32 4.82
C LYS A 215 16.93 5.84 4.74
N ALA A 216 16.08 6.41 5.60
CA ALA A 216 15.78 7.83 5.59
C ALA A 216 17.03 8.70 5.85
N ARG A 217 17.01 9.91 5.29
CA ARG A 217 18.00 10.95 5.53
C ARG A 217 17.50 11.92 6.61
N LEU A 218 18.43 12.39 7.46
CA LEU A 218 18.20 13.44 8.45
C LEU A 218 18.74 14.76 7.94
#